data_3b00fc5337a0b8ce2a8f8d1efa87f8ae
#
_entry.id   3b00fc5337a0b8ce2a8f8d1efa87f8ae
#
_cell.length_a   1.000
_cell.length_b   1.000
_cell.length_c   1.000
_cell.angle_alpha   90.00
_cell.angle_beta   90.00
_cell.angle_gamma   90.00
#
_symmetry.space_group_name_H-M   'P 1'
#
loop_
_entity.id
_entity.type
_entity.pdbx_description
1 polymer ?
#
loop_
_entity_poly.entity_id
_entity_poly.type
_entity_poly.pdbx_seq_one_letter_code
_entity_poly.pdbx_strand_id
1 'polypeptide(L)'
;EVKYPGLDIRIANILYEKDPFGEVNTITLSLSISNMSKKAFSGMDLALMNDYNAVYNPSIFGDTKLLFSQLKPGDRFAGRISFSVNNVKQSFWLVVNDRATNKPLAKISLDNAYKNVSKDVKKRNDKMRKGKKNYYKEESPFDI
;
A
#
# COMPACT_ATOMS: atom_id res chain seq x y z
N GLU A 1 16.56 0.20 8.18
CA GLU A 1 15.12 0.05 8.29
C GLU A 1 14.66 0.30 9.72
N VAL A 2 13.78 1.27 9.90
CA VAL A 2 13.25 1.61 11.22
C VAL A 2 12.19 0.58 11.60
N LYS A 3 12.29 0.03 12.79
CA LYS A 3 11.31 -0.95 13.29
C LYS A 3 10.39 -0.32 14.32
N TYR A 4 9.13 -0.72 14.28
CA TYR A 4 8.15 -0.41 15.30
C TYR A 4 8.08 -1.62 16.25
N PRO A 5 8.75 -1.57 17.41
CA PRO A 5 8.82 -2.76 18.28
C PRO A 5 7.45 -3.23 18.74
N GLY A 6 7.15 -4.48 18.50
CA GLY A 6 5.88 -5.10 18.86
C GLY A 6 4.73 -4.91 17.88
N LEU A 7 4.92 -4.13 16.83
CA LEU A 7 3.93 -4.02 15.76
C LEU A 7 4.31 -4.96 14.63
N ASP A 8 3.45 -5.92 14.34
CA ASP A 8 3.64 -6.86 13.24
C ASP A 8 2.59 -6.57 12.17
N ILE A 9 3.06 -6.16 10.99
CA ILE A 9 2.21 -5.90 9.83
C ILE A 9 2.61 -6.84 8.73
N ARG A 10 1.63 -7.60 8.22
CA ARG A 10 1.83 -8.51 7.10
C ARG A 10 0.93 -8.10 5.94
N ILE A 11 1.51 -8.03 4.77
CA ILE A 11 0.77 -7.75 3.55
C ILE A 11 0.39 -9.09 2.94
N ALA A 12 -0.91 -9.39 2.99
CA ALA A 12 -1.43 -10.65 2.46
C ALA A 12 -1.72 -10.54 0.96
N ASN A 13 -2.16 -9.38 0.51
CA ASN A 13 -2.45 -9.15 -0.90
C ASN A 13 -2.19 -7.71 -1.30
N ILE A 14 -1.84 -7.54 -2.57
CA ILE A 14 -1.67 -6.23 -3.20
C ILE A 14 -2.47 -6.25 -4.49
N LEU A 15 -3.48 -5.40 -4.58
CA LEU A 15 -4.34 -5.31 -5.74
C LEU A 15 -4.19 -3.95 -6.39
N TYR A 16 -3.90 -3.95 -7.68
CA TYR A 16 -3.86 -2.73 -8.48
C TYR A 16 -5.18 -2.58 -9.22
N GLU A 17 -5.80 -1.44 -9.07
CA GLU A 17 -7.07 -1.13 -9.74
C GLU A 17 -6.93 0.15 -10.53
N LYS A 18 -7.54 0.14 -11.71
CA LYS A 18 -7.53 1.31 -12.59
C LYS A 18 -8.82 2.09 -12.38
N ASP A 19 -8.69 3.40 -12.24
CA ASP A 19 -9.84 4.28 -12.25
C ASP A 19 -10.56 4.16 -13.58
N PRO A 20 -11.91 4.06 -13.61
CA PRO A 20 -12.69 4.05 -14.83
C PRO A 20 -12.37 5.20 -15.79
N PHE A 21 -11.97 6.34 -15.25
CA PHE A 21 -11.61 7.51 -16.04
C PHE A 21 -10.13 7.57 -16.42
N GLY A 22 -9.33 6.60 -15.96
CA GLY A 22 -7.97 6.39 -16.42
C GLY A 22 -6.89 7.32 -15.88
N GLU A 23 -7.24 8.29 -15.07
CA GLU A 23 -6.27 9.27 -14.58
C GLU A 23 -5.59 8.88 -13.28
N VAL A 24 -6.29 8.19 -12.42
CA VAL A 24 -5.80 7.79 -11.09
C VAL A 24 -5.92 6.29 -10.95
N ASN A 25 -4.93 5.69 -10.35
CA ASN A 25 -4.95 4.27 -10.06
C ASN A 25 -5.03 4.06 -8.56
N THR A 26 -5.56 2.92 -8.16
CA THR A 26 -5.71 2.57 -6.77
C THR A 26 -4.87 1.33 -6.45
N ILE A 27 -4.13 1.41 -5.35
CA ILE A 27 -3.45 0.25 -4.78
C ILE A 27 -4.20 -0.10 -3.50
N THR A 28 -4.74 -1.31 -3.45
CA THR A 28 -5.43 -1.81 -2.26
C THR A 28 -4.60 -2.91 -1.63
N LEU A 29 -4.28 -2.72 -0.37
CA LEU A 29 -3.53 -3.69 0.41
C LEU A 29 -4.47 -4.43 1.35
N SER A 30 -4.34 -5.75 1.38
CA SER A 30 -4.96 -6.57 2.43
C SER A 30 -3.91 -6.80 3.49
N LEU A 31 -4.15 -6.32 4.69
CA LEU A 31 -3.20 -6.33 5.78
C LEU A 31 -3.70 -7.16 6.94
N SER A 32 -2.76 -7.82 7.60
CA SER A 32 -2.97 -8.44 8.91
C SER A 32 -2.05 -7.74 9.90
N ILE A 33 -2.63 -7.16 10.93
CA ILE A 33 -1.89 -6.35 11.90
C ILE A 33 -2.07 -6.91 13.29
N SER A 34 -0.96 -7.10 13.98
CA SER A 34 -0.94 -7.51 15.38
C SER A 34 -0.18 -6.46 16.17
N ASN A 35 -0.86 -5.81 17.12
CA ASN A 35 -0.23 -4.78 17.93
C ASN A 35 0.16 -5.34 19.30
N MET A 36 1.40 -5.79 19.39
CA MET A 36 1.99 -6.23 20.65
C MET A 36 2.92 -5.16 21.22
N SER A 37 2.82 -3.95 20.73
CA SER A 37 3.56 -2.80 21.26
C SER A 37 2.89 -2.27 22.52
N LYS A 38 3.50 -1.27 23.14
CA LYS A 38 2.96 -0.62 24.33
C LYS A 38 2.07 0.57 23.99
N LYS A 39 1.96 0.93 22.70
CA LYS A 39 1.20 2.08 22.23
C LYS A 39 0.03 1.63 21.37
N ALA A 40 -1.05 2.41 21.37
CA ALA A 40 -2.14 2.20 20.43
C ALA A 40 -1.67 2.51 19.01
N PHE A 41 -2.14 1.73 18.05
CA PHE A 41 -1.88 1.92 16.63
C PHE A 41 -3.18 2.30 15.93
N SER A 42 -3.12 3.24 15.01
CA SER A 42 -4.25 3.62 14.16
C SER A 42 -3.93 3.35 12.71
N GLY A 43 -4.94 2.89 11.96
CA GLY A 43 -4.82 2.75 10.51
C GLY A 43 -4.49 4.07 9.82
N MET A 44 -4.83 5.20 10.44
CA MET A 44 -4.50 6.53 9.92
C MET A 44 -3.01 6.84 9.95
N ASP A 45 -2.22 6.05 10.66
CA ASP A 45 -0.76 6.20 10.70
C ASP A 45 -0.08 5.54 9.52
N LEU A 46 -0.84 4.84 8.67
CA LEU A 46 -0.31 4.20 7.47
C LEU A 46 -0.28 5.18 6.29
N ALA A 47 0.75 5.06 5.47
CA ALA A 47 0.88 5.80 4.22
C ALA A 47 1.68 4.99 3.23
N LEU A 48 1.61 5.33 1.95
CA LEU A 48 2.55 4.83 0.95
C LEU A 48 3.60 5.89 0.66
N MET A 49 4.80 5.44 0.39
CA MET A 49 5.90 6.30 -0.02
C MET A 49 6.55 5.71 -1.26
N ASN A 50 6.90 6.54 -2.24
CA ASN A 50 7.60 6.10 -3.44
C ASN A 50 9.11 6.32 -3.32
N ASP A 51 9.84 6.05 -4.42
CA ASP A 51 11.30 6.18 -4.48
C ASP A 51 11.79 7.60 -4.24
N TYR A 52 10.94 8.58 -4.51
CA TYR A 52 11.28 10.00 -4.39
C TYR A 52 10.78 10.61 -3.08
N ASN A 53 10.39 9.75 -2.14
CA ASN A 53 9.85 10.16 -0.85
C ASN A 53 8.51 10.91 -0.93
N ALA A 54 7.81 10.82 -2.06
CA ALA A 54 6.45 11.32 -2.15
C ALA A 54 5.53 10.43 -1.31
N VAL A 55 4.67 11.04 -0.52
CA VAL A 55 3.78 10.36 0.42
C VAL A 55 2.37 10.39 -0.11
N TYR A 56 1.71 9.23 -0.09
CA TYR A 56 0.31 9.07 -0.48
C TYR A 56 -0.48 8.64 0.74
N ASN A 57 -1.45 9.45 1.12
CA ASN A 57 -2.31 9.15 2.25
C ASN A 57 -3.40 8.16 1.86
N PRO A 58 -3.94 7.39 2.83
CA PRO A 58 -5.01 6.46 2.54
C PRO A 58 -6.24 7.15 1.97
N SER A 59 -6.90 6.46 1.05
CA SER A 59 -8.16 6.91 0.48
C SER A 59 -9.29 6.73 1.48
N ILE A 60 -10.19 7.72 1.55
CA ILE A 60 -11.41 7.63 2.36
C ILE A 60 -12.53 6.94 1.61
N PHE A 61 -12.31 6.56 0.35
CA PHE A 61 -13.28 5.85 -0.45
C PHE A 61 -13.01 4.34 -0.41
N GLY A 62 -14.06 3.55 -0.51
CA GLY A 62 -13.98 2.10 -0.44
C GLY A 62 -14.04 1.58 0.99
N ASP A 63 -13.30 0.51 1.27
CA ASP A 63 -13.28 -0.09 2.61
C ASP A 63 -12.37 0.71 3.53
N THR A 64 -12.95 1.36 4.52
CA THR A 64 -12.22 2.22 5.46
C THR A 64 -12.19 1.64 6.88
N LYS A 65 -12.55 0.39 7.06
CA LYS A 65 -12.59 -0.21 8.39
C LYS A 65 -11.22 -0.21 9.05
N LEU A 66 -10.18 -0.59 8.29
CA LEU A 66 -8.81 -0.55 8.81
C LEU A 66 -8.35 0.88 9.03
N LEU A 67 -8.65 1.77 8.10
CA LEU A 67 -8.22 3.17 8.17
C LEU A 67 -8.68 3.84 9.48
N PHE A 68 -9.92 3.58 9.88
CA PHE A 68 -10.49 4.19 11.08
C PHE A 68 -10.38 3.31 12.32
N SER A 69 -9.66 2.20 12.24
CA SER A 69 -9.47 1.32 13.38
C SER A 69 -8.46 1.89 14.35
N GLN A 70 -8.64 1.57 15.62
CA GLN A 70 -7.68 1.82 16.69
C GLN A 70 -7.36 0.49 17.34
N LEU A 71 -6.10 0.09 17.25
CA LEU A 71 -5.64 -1.15 17.85
C LEU A 71 -4.88 -0.85 19.14
N LYS A 72 -5.46 -1.26 20.25
CA LYS A 72 -4.81 -1.18 21.55
C LYS A 72 -3.74 -2.27 21.65
N PRO A 73 -2.80 -2.15 22.60
CA PRO A 73 -1.85 -3.25 22.85
C PRO A 73 -2.59 -4.59 23.03
N GLY A 74 -2.18 -5.60 22.29
CA GLY A 74 -2.81 -6.91 22.28
C GLY A 74 -3.86 -7.12 21.20
N ASP A 75 -4.30 -6.07 20.54
CA ASP A 75 -5.32 -6.18 19.48
C ASP A 75 -4.74 -6.68 18.18
N ARG A 76 -5.59 -7.37 17.42
CA ARG A 76 -5.29 -7.84 16.06
C ARG A 76 -6.41 -7.41 15.14
N PHE A 77 -6.06 -7.15 13.89
CA PHE A 77 -7.04 -6.75 12.89
C PHE A 77 -6.57 -7.18 11.51
N ALA A 78 -7.50 -7.69 10.72
CA ALA A 78 -7.26 -7.96 9.30
C ALA A 78 -8.24 -7.12 8.50
N GLY A 79 -7.73 -6.37 7.51
CA GLY A 79 -8.57 -5.49 6.73
C GLY A 79 -7.85 -4.94 5.52
N ARG A 80 -8.54 -4.09 4.79
CA ARG A 80 -8.04 -3.48 3.57
C ARG A 80 -7.82 -1.99 3.75
N ILE A 81 -6.83 -1.48 3.05
CA ILE A 81 -6.57 -0.06 2.97
C ILE A 81 -6.19 0.28 1.54
N SER A 82 -6.73 1.38 1.03
CA SER A 82 -6.51 1.78 -0.37
C SER A 82 -5.80 3.11 -0.44
N PHE A 83 -5.01 3.27 -1.51
CA PHE A 83 -4.26 4.49 -1.78
C PHE A 83 -4.45 4.86 -3.25
N SER A 84 -4.68 6.14 -3.51
CA SER A 84 -4.74 6.66 -4.86
C SER A 84 -3.35 7.11 -5.28
N VAL A 85 -2.87 6.61 -6.42
CA VAL A 85 -1.53 6.90 -6.90
C VAL A 85 -1.58 7.27 -8.38
N ASN A 86 -0.61 8.04 -8.83
CA ASN A 86 -0.52 8.48 -10.23
C ASN A 86 0.04 7.40 -11.14
N ASN A 87 0.95 6.60 -10.65
CA ASN A 87 1.66 5.64 -11.46
C ASN A 87 1.94 4.37 -10.66
N VAL A 88 1.32 3.25 -11.04
CA VAL A 88 1.48 1.97 -10.35
C VAL A 88 2.78 1.25 -10.70
N LYS A 89 3.57 1.76 -11.64
CA LYS A 89 4.83 1.13 -12.04
C LYS A 89 6.00 1.46 -11.12
N GLN A 90 5.90 2.54 -10.36
CA GLN A 90 6.95 2.91 -9.43
C GLN A 90 6.96 1.97 -8.22
N SER A 91 8.07 1.94 -7.53
CA SER A 91 8.19 1.17 -6.30
C SER A 91 7.60 1.93 -5.12
N PHE A 92 6.92 1.20 -4.25
CA PHE A 92 6.29 1.76 -3.07
C PHE A 92 6.72 1.02 -1.81
N TRP A 93 6.68 1.76 -0.71
CA TRP A 93 6.80 1.20 0.64
C TRP A 93 5.56 1.57 1.43
N LEU A 94 5.06 0.61 2.21
CA LEU A 94 4.08 0.89 3.24
C LEU A 94 4.83 1.45 4.45
N VAL A 95 4.41 2.61 4.91
CA VAL A 95 5.09 3.35 5.97
C VAL A 95 4.16 3.49 7.15
N VAL A 96 4.70 3.27 8.35
CA VAL A 96 4.02 3.58 9.60
C VAL A 96 4.65 4.85 10.16
N ASN A 97 3.85 5.89 10.30
CA ASN A 97 4.32 7.18 10.80
C ASN A 97 4.08 7.35 12.29
N ASP A 98 5.01 8.02 12.94
CA ASP A 98 4.83 8.47 14.31
C ASP A 98 4.10 9.82 14.30
N ARG A 99 2.95 9.91 14.95
CA ARG A 99 2.17 11.13 15.03
C ARG A 99 2.91 12.27 15.71
N ALA A 100 3.69 11.93 16.74
CA ALA A 100 4.37 12.94 17.54
C ALA A 100 5.49 13.62 16.76
N THR A 101 6.23 12.87 15.94
CA THR A 101 7.40 13.37 15.21
C THR A 101 7.18 13.50 13.72
N ASN A 102 6.08 12.95 13.20
CA ASN A 102 5.77 12.83 11.77
C ASN A 102 6.90 12.15 10.97
N LYS A 103 7.59 11.21 11.61
CA LYS A 103 8.66 10.43 10.99
C LYS A 103 8.26 8.99 10.85
N PRO A 104 8.74 8.29 9.81
CA PRO A 104 8.43 6.88 9.65
C PRO A 104 9.11 6.04 10.73
N LEU A 105 8.31 5.18 11.36
CA LEU A 105 8.78 4.21 12.35
C LEU A 105 9.07 2.86 11.72
N ALA A 106 8.43 2.55 10.60
CA ALA A 106 8.63 1.29 9.89
C ALA A 106 8.38 1.51 8.40
N LYS A 107 9.09 0.71 7.59
CA LYS A 107 8.96 0.71 6.14
C LYS A 107 8.89 -0.73 5.66
N ILE A 108 7.90 -1.05 4.84
CA ILE A 108 7.71 -2.38 4.27
C ILE A 108 7.67 -2.25 2.75
N SER A 109 8.60 -2.90 2.07
CA SER A 109 8.64 -2.87 0.60
C SER A 109 7.45 -3.63 0.02
N LEU A 110 6.67 -2.98 -0.83
CA LEU A 110 5.60 -3.64 -1.56
C LEU A 110 6.17 -4.62 -2.59
N ASP A 111 7.30 -4.31 -3.20
CA ASP A 111 7.93 -5.21 -4.15
C ASP A 111 8.33 -6.53 -3.50
N ASN A 112 8.87 -6.48 -2.28
CA ASN A 112 9.20 -7.69 -1.54
C ASN A 112 7.95 -8.46 -1.12
N ALA A 113 6.92 -7.77 -0.65
CA ALA A 113 5.66 -8.40 -0.26
C ALA A 113 4.93 -9.02 -1.45
N TYR A 114 5.08 -8.43 -2.63
CA TYR A 114 4.43 -8.90 -3.85
C TYR A 114 4.81 -10.34 -4.21
N LYS A 115 5.98 -10.79 -3.83
CA LYS A 115 6.43 -12.15 -4.08
C LYS A 115 5.50 -13.19 -3.48
N ASN A 116 4.81 -12.86 -2.40
CA ASN A 116 3.92 -13.76 -1.69
C ASN A 116 2.44 -13.61 -2.08
N VAL A 117 2.15 -12.71 -3.01
CA VAL A 117 0.78 -12.51 -3.51
C VAL A 117 0.37 -13.70 -4.36
N SER A 118 -0.91 -14.09 -4.31
CA SER A 118 -1.42 -15.24 -5.05
C SER A 118 -1.25 -15.08 -6.56
N LYS A 119 -1.14 -16.22 -7.26
CA LYS A 119 -0.98 -16.22 -8.72
C LYS A 119 -2.16 -15.57 -9.43
N ASP A 120 -3.37 -15.78 -8.92
CA ASP A 120 -4.57 -15.21 -9.53
C ASP A 120 -4.58 -13.69 -9.44
N VAL A 121 -4.20 -13.16 -8.27
CA VAL A 121 -4.08 -11.73 -8.07
C VAL A 121 -2.96 -11.15 -8.94
N LYS A 122 -1.84 -11.86 -9.04
CA LYS A 122 -0.73 -11.43 -9.92
C LYS A 122 -1.16 -11.36 -11.37
N LYS A 123 -1.94 -12.32 -11.85
CA LYS A 123 -2.47 -12.28 -13.22
C LYS A 123 -3.35 -11.06 -13.46
N ARG A 124 -4.23 -10.77 -12.51
CA ARG A 124 -5.11 -9.60 -12.58
C ARG A 124 -4.30 -8.31 -12.60
N ASN A 125 -3.31 -8.22 -11.73
CA ASN A 125 -2.43 -7.05 -11.66
C ASN A 125 -1.62 -6.90 -12.93
N ASP A 126 -1.11 -8.01 -13.48
CA ASP A 126 -0.33 -8.00 -14.71
C ASP A 126 -1.13 -7.48 -15.89
N LYS A 127 -2.37 -7.91 -16.03
CA LYS A 127 -3.24 -7.39 -17.10
C LYS A 127 -3.38 -5.88 -17.03
N MET A 128 -3.59 -5.36 -15.85
CA MET A 128 -3.73 -3.94 -15.64
C MET A 128 -2.44 -3.19 -15.93
N ARG A 129 -1.31 -3.71 -15.42
CA ARG A 129 -0.01 -3.09 -15.61
C ARG A 129 0.48 -3.19 -17.04
N LYS A 130 0.19 -4.30 -17.72
CA LYS A 130 0.52 -4.48 -19.14
C LYS A 130 -0.25 -3.52 -20.04
N GLY A 131 -1.54 -3.37 -19.79
CA GLY A 131 -2.36 -2.40 -20.52
C GLY A 131 -1.75 -1.02 -20.42
N LYS A 132 -1.37 -0.61 -19.23
CA LYS A 132 -0.72 0.66 -19.00
C LYS A 132 0.66 0.74 -19.65
N LYS A 133 1.42 -0.36 -19.62
CA LYS A 133 2.70 -0.47 -20.29
C LYS A 133 2.56 -0.30 -21.79
N ASN A 134 1.55 -0.94 -22.39
CA ASN A 134 1.28 -0.83 -23.81
C ASN A 134 0.87 0.58 -24.21
N TYR A 135 0.10 1.24 -23.37
CA TYR A 135 -0.27 2.62 -23.57
C TYR A 135 0.96 3.53 -23.67
N TYR A 136 1.91 3.38 -22.74
CA TYR A 136 3.14 4.16 -22.79
C TYR A 136 4.00 3.86 -24.00
N LYS A 137 4.03 2.61 -24.44
CA LYS A 137 4.76 2.24 -25.64
C LYS A 137 4.16 2.88 -26.89
N GLU A 138 2.85 2.96 -26.96
CA GLU A 138 2.16 3.60 -28.07
C GLU A 138 2.42 5.11 -28.12
N GLU A 139 2.48 5.74 -26.97
CA GLU A 139 2.79 7.16 -26.87
C GLU A 139 4.24 7.47 -27.16
N SER A 140 5.13 6.50 -26.92
CA SER A 140 6.56 6.67 -27.09
C SER A 140 7.05 5.72 -28.17
N PRO A 141 6.93 6.09 -29.45
CA PRO A 141 7.29 5.20 -30.56
C PRO A 141 8.76 4.77 -30.54
N PHE A 142 9.57 5.41 -29.76
CA PHE A 142 10.98 5.05 -29.61
C PHE A 142 11.20 3.88 -28.67
N ASP A 143 10.18 3.42 -27.97
CA ASP A 143 10.25 2.27 -27.08
C ASP A 143 9.96 0.94 -27.77
N ILE A 144 9.86 0.97 -29.06
CA ILE A 144 9.55 -0.21 -29.85
C ILE A 144 10.74 -1.14 -29.94
#